data_38fcf165b32e57fb151d321b0f1c54b5
#
_entry.id   38fcf165b32e57fb151d321b0f1c54b5
#
_cell.length_a   1.000
_cell.length_b   1.000
_cell.length_c   1.000
_cell.angle_alpha   90.00
_cell.angle_beta   90.00
_cell.angle_gamma   90.00
#
_symmetry.space_group_name_H-M   'P 1'
#
loop_
_entity.id
_entity.type
_entity.pdbx_description
1 polymer ?
#
loop_
_entity_poly.entity_id
_entity_poly.type
_entity_poly.pdbx_seq_one_letter_code
_entity_poly.pdbx_strand_id
1 'polypeptide(L)'
;MASVFSLSAARRRAFHRARWLLGEEPVEVHAIGSCLVDPAIGKAGDIDSAMVLLRTASGKLCHINNSRRAAYGYDQRIEVHGSLGRLAAGNRTPTTVELADSRAVSGDKPLHFFLERYAEAYRAELVAFLDALAENRPMPVGAEDGRQALVLAEAALKSLKSGKPVKVPAPRRPR
;
A
#
# COMPACT_ATOMS: atom_id res chain seq x y z
N MET A 1 17.37 -16.41 10.21
CA MET A 1 16.85 -15.15 10.75
C MET A 1 15.48 -14.92 10.11
N ALA A 2 14.39 -15.29 10.78
CA ALA A 2 13.04 -15.07 10.27
C ALA A 2 12.75 -13.58 10.35
N SER A 3 12.59 -12.93 9.20
CA SER A 3 12.13 -11.55 9.14
C SER A 3 10.71 -11.48 9.67
N VAL A 4 10.51 -10.92 10.86
CA VAL A 4 9.20 -10.64 11.41
C VAL A 4 8.54 -9.61 10.51
N PHE A 5 7.60 -10.06 9.70
CA PHE A 5 6.81 -9.22 8.80
C PHE A 5 5.64 -8.65 9.58
N SER A 6 5.91 -7.68 10.42
CA SER A 6 4.86 -6.96 11.13
C SER A 6 3.90 -6.29 10.16
N LEU A 7 2.59 -6.39 10.42
CA LEU A 7 1.54 -5.62 9.75
C LEU A 7 1.92 -4.13 9.63
N SER A 8 2.72 -3.64 10.58
CA SER A 8 3.17 -2.26 10.65
C SER A 8 4.25 -1.88 9.63
N ALA A 9 5.21 -2.76 9.31
CA ALA A 9 6.37 -2.38 8.50
C ALA A 9 6.14 -2.42 6.99
N ALA A 10 5.55 -3.51 6.46
CA ALA A 10 5.36 -3.67 5.02
C ALA A 10 4.21 -2.84 4.45
N ARG A 11 3.27 -2.41 5.28
CA ARG A 11 2.01 -1.75 4.86
C ARG A 11 2.01 -0.25 4.99
N ARG A 12 3.01 0.36 5.63
CA ARG A 12 3.12 1.83 5.73
C ARG A 12 3.03 2.52 4.36
N ARG A 13 3.64 1.95 3.32
CA ARG A 13 3.57 2.47 1.94
C ARG A 13 2.15 2.41 1.37
N ALA A 14 1.36 1.38 1.69
CA ALA A 14 -0.02 1.27 1.23
C ALA A 14 -0.91 2.32 1.91
N PHE A 15 -0.75 2.55 3.22
CA PHE A 15 -1.47 3.60 3.95
C PHE A 15 -1.09 4.98 3.47
N HIS A 16 0.19 5.25 3.22
CA HIS A 16 0.63 6.53 2.67
C HIS A 16 -0.03 6.81 1.32
N ARG A 17 -0.02 5.84 0.40
CA ARG A 17 -0.69 5.98 -0.91
C ARG A 17 -2.19 6.15 -0.80
N ALA A 18 -2.84 5.40 0.10
CA ALA A 18 -4.27 5.53 0.34
C ALA A 18 -4.64 6.96 0.79
N ARG A 19 -3.90 7.55 1.73
CA ARG A 19 -4.08 8.93 2.18
C ARG A 19 -3.97 9.92 1.01
N TRP A 20 -2.91 9.78 0.22
CA TRP A 20 -2.67 10.63 -0.94
C TRP A 20 -3.80 10.54 -1.98
N LEU A 21 -4.24 9.33 -2.33
CA LEU A 21 -5.31 9.11 -3.30
C LEU A 21 -6.68 9.59 -2.80
N LEU A 22 -6.95 9.43 -1.51
CA LEU A 22 -8.18 9.93 -0.89
C LEU A 22 -8.20 11.47 -0.83
N GLY A 23 -7.01 12.13 -0.78
CA GLY A 23 -6.87 13.58 -0.57
C GLY A 23 -7.44 14.03 0.77
N GLU A 24 -7.60 13.11 1.72
CA GLU A 24 -8.21 13.34 3.03
C GLU A 24 -7.75 12.27 4.01
N GLU A 25 -7.57 12.62 5.28
CA GLU A 25 -7.16 11.66 6.31
C GLU A 25 -8.30 10.69 6.67
N PRO A 26 -8.03 9.40 6.71
CA PRO A 26 -8.98 8.42 7.24
C PRO A 26 -9.27 8.63 8.72
N VAL A 27 -10.54 8.56 9.10
CA VAL A 27 -11.00 8.68 10.49
C VAL A 27 -11.39 7.33 11.11
N GLU A 28 -11.45 6.28 10.30
CA GLU A 28 -11.80 4.94 10.74
C GLU A 28 -11.06 3.87 9.93
N VAL A 29 -10.63 2.83 10.61
CA VAL A 29 -9.94 1.66 10.02
C VAL A 29 -10.61 0.39 10.51
N HIS A 30 -10.91 -0.53 9.58
CA HIS A 30 -11.28 -1.91 9.90
C HIS A 30 -10.33 -2.87 9.18
N ALA A 31 -9.71 -3.78 9.92
CA ALA A 31 -8.76 -4.74 9.39
C ALA A 31 -9.09 -6.17 9.82
N ILE A 32 -9.00 -7.08 8.86
CA ILE A 32 -9.04 -8.53 9.08
C ILE A 32 -7.80 -9.16 8.46
N GLY A 33 -7.35 -10.28 8.98
CA GLY A 33 -6.18 -10.98 8.45
C GLY A 33 -6.03 -12.39 8.99
N SER A 34 -5.23 -13.15 8.27
CA SER A 34 -4.94 -14.56 8.55
C SER A 34 -3.52 -14.91 8.18
N CYS A 35 -3.05 -16.07 8.65
CA CYS A 35 -1.82 -16.70 8.21
C CYS A 35 -2.16 -17.85 7.27
N LEU A 36 -2.07 -17.62 5.94
CA LEU A 36 -2.52 -18.53 4.88
C LEU A 36 -1.37 -19.00 3.98
N VAL A 37 -0.22 -18.35 4.01
CA VAL A 37 0.90 -18.57 3.09
C VAL A 37 2.03 -19.34 3.76
N ASP A 38 2.45 -18.95 4.96
CA ASP A 38 3.55 -19.57 5.69
C ASP A 38 3.23 -19.72 7.18
N PRO A 39 3.01 -20.94 7.65
CA PRO A 39 2.71 -21.21 9.08
C PRO A 39 3.77 -20.67 10.05
N ALA A 40 5.03 -20.48 9.60
CA ALA A 40 6.08 -19.92 10.46
C ALA A 40 5.79 -18.47 10.85
N ILE A 41 5.12 -17.71 9.98
CA ILE A 41 4.68 -16.35 10.26
C ILE A 41 3.64 -16.35 11.38
N GLY A 42 2.66 -17.27 11.32
CA GLY A 42 1.65 -17.43 12.37
C GLY A 42 2.24 -17.84 13.70
N LYS A 43 3.23 -18.76 13.70
CA LYS A 43 3.98 -19.15 14.91
C LYS A 43 4.74 -17.97 15.53
N ALA A 44 5.17 -17.00 14.73
CA ALA A 44 5.79 -15.76 15.20
C ALA A 44 4.77 -14.69 15.67
N GLY A 45 3.46 -15.01 15.68
CA GLY A 45 2.41 -14.10 16.11
C GLY A 45 2.04 -13.03 15.09
N ASP A 46 2.34 -13.23 13.80
CA ASP A 46 2.02 -12.29 12.72
C ASP A 46 1.10 -12.93 11.68
N ILE A 47 0.65 -12.14 10.71
CA ILE A 47 -0.21 -12.54 9.60
C ILE A 47 0.49 -12.29 8.26
N ASP A 48 0.13 -13.05 7.24
CA ASP A 48 0.66 -12.92 5.89
C ASP A 48 -0.37 -12.48 4.84
N SER A 49 -1.63 -12.49 5.21
CA SER A 49 -2.75 -12.08 4.37
C SER A 49 -3.67 -11.14 5.15
N ALA A 50 -4.04 -10.01 4.55
CA ALA A 50 -4.91 -9.04 5.20
C ALA A 50 -5.72 -8.20 4.22
N MET A 51 -6.89 -7.78 4.70
CA MET A 51 -7.75 -6.78 4.07
C MET A 51 -8.00 -5.65 5.06
N VAL A 52 -7.91 -4.41 4.57
CA VAL A 52 -8.12 -3.22 5.38
C VAL A 52 -9.09 -2.29 4.67
N LEU A 53 -10.09 -1.84 5.38
CA LEU A 53 -11.03 -0.80 4.94
C LEU A 53 -10.71 0.50 5.67
N LEU A 54 -10.69 1.60 4.92
CA LEU A 54 -10.52 2.96 5.43
C LEU A 54 -11.73 3.79 5.08
N ARG A 55 -12.14 4.67 5.99
CA ARG A 55 -13.21 5.65 5.76
C ARG A 55 -12.74 7.03 6.20
N THR A 56 -13.00 8.05 5.38
CA THR A 56 -12.75 9.47 5.71
C THR A 56 -13.98 10.12 6.35
N ALA A 57 -13.81 11.33 6.86
CA ALA A 57 -14.92 12.10 7.45
C ALA A 57 -15.97 12.48 6.40
N SER A 58 -15.57 12.76 5.16
CA SER A 58 -16.49 13.04 4.04
C SER A 58 -17.17 11.78 3.48
N GLY A 59 -16.81 10.58 3.98
CA GLY A 59 -17.39 9.31 3.54
C GLY A 59 -16.66 8.61 2.40
N LYS A 60 -15.50 9.12 1.94
CA LYS A 60 -14.68 8.40 0.95
C LYS A 60 -14.18 7.08 1.53
N LEU A 61 -14.11 6.06 0.68
CA LEU A 61 -13.75 4.69 1.06
C LEU A 61 -12.48 4.25 0.34
N CYS A 62 -11.66 3.47 1.03
CA CYS A 62 -10.51 2.79 0.42
C CYS A 62 -10.43 1.37 0.95
N HIS A 63 -10.13 0.44 0.05
CA HIS A 63 -9.84 -0.95 0.37
C HIS A 63 -8.38 -1.26 0.02
N ILE A 64 -7.65 -1.86 0.97
CA ILE A 64 -6.28 -2.33 0.78
C ILE A 64 -6.29 -3.84 0.96
N ASN A 65 -5.87 -4.58 -0.07
CA ASN A 65 -5.68 -6.02 -0.04
C ASN A 65 -4.18 -6.35 -0.13
N ASN A 66 -3.70 -7.20 0.76
CA ASN A 66 -2.30 -7.61 0.80
C ASN A 66 -2.17 -9.11 1.01
N SER A 67 -1.28 -9.75 0.23
CA SER A 67 -0.77 -11.08 0.47
C SER A 67 0.76 -11.06 0.50
N ARG A 68 1.35 -11.95 1.29
CA ARG A 68 2.81 -12.13 1.36
C ARG A 68 3.39 -12.72 0.09
N ARG A 69 2.59 -13.44 -0.67
CA ARG A 69 3.01 -14.13 -1.89
C ARG A 69 2.03 -13.88 -3.03
N ALA A 70 2.59 -13.55 -4.19
CA ALA A 70 1.96 -13.69 -5.47
C ALA A 70 2.82 -14.63 -6.32
N ALA A 71 2.29 -15.78 -6.73
CA ALA A 71 3.07 -16.84 -7.38
C ALA A 71 3.58 -16.44 -8.79
N TYR A 72 2.95 -15.42 -9.37
CA TYR A 72 3.21 -14.95 -10.74
C TYR A 72 4.14 -13.74 -10.82
N GLY A 73 4.58 -13.17 -9.69
CA GLY A 73 5.48 -12.01 -9.66
C GLY A 73 5.10 -11.00 -8.59
N TYR A 74 5.66 -9.78 -8.66
CA TYR A 74 5.39 -8.71 -7.70
C TYR A 74 4.09 -7.98 -8.07
N ASP A 75 2.98 -8.41 -7.48
CA ASP A 75 1.66 -7.83 -7.76
C ASP A 75 1.43 -6.55 -6.96
N GLN A 76 1.24 -5.45 -7.69
CA GLN A 76 0.87 -4.16 -7.12
C GLN A 76 -0.01 -3.39 -8.09
N ARG A 77 -1.29 -3.35 -7.81
CA ARG A 77 -2.31 -2.67 -8.61
C ARG A 77 -3.03 -1.62 -7.77
N ILE A 78 -3.46 -0.56 -8.44
CA ILE A 78 -4.24 0.52 -7.83
C ILE A 78 -5.40 0.83 -8.76
N GLU A 79 -6.58 1.01 -8.19
CA GLU A 79 -7.75 1.51 -8.89
C GLU A 79 -8.41 2.61 -8.07
N VAL A 80 -8.81 3.68 -8.75
CA VAL A 80 -9.50 4.83 -8.13
C VAL A 80 -10.73 5.15 -8.95
N HIS A 81 -11.88 5.17 -8.30
CA HIS A 81 -13.14 5.61 -8.87
C HIS A 81 -13.45 7.03 -8.40
N GLY A 82 -13.67 7.95 -9.32
CA GLY A 82 -14.06 9.33 -9.06
C GLY A 82 -15.32 9.72 -9.87
N SER A 83 -15.87 10.89 -9.59
CA SER A 83 -17.06 11.40 -10.28
C SER A 83 -16.88 11.59 -11.78
N LEU A 84 -15.65 11.78 -12.26
CA LEU A 84 -15.33 11.99 -13.67
C LEU A 84 -14.83 10.71 -14.36
N GLY A 85 -14.72 9.60 -13.66
CA GLY A 85 -14.27 8.34 -14.24
C GLY A 85 -13.40 7.50 -13.32
N ARG A 86 -12.68 6.55 -13.91
CA ARG A 86 -11.82 5.57 -13.24
C ARG A 86 -10.37 5.69 -13.70
N LEU A 87 -9.45 5.65 -12.76
CA LEU A 87 -8.02 5.46 -13.03
C LEU A 87 -7.59 4.07 -12.54
N ALA A 88 -6.84 3.35 -13.35
CA ALA A 88 -6.28 2.05 -12.99
C ALA A 88 -4.79 1.97 -13.36
N ALA A 89 -3.97 1.58 -12.40
CA ALA A 89 -2.56 1.26 -12.61
C ALA A 89 -2.36 -0.24 -12.38
N GLY A 90 -2.03 -0.97 -13.46
CA GLY A 90 -1.78 -2.39 -13.46
C GLY A 90 -0.35 -2.75 -13.02
N ASN A 91 -0.05 -4.04 -13.10
CA ASN A 91 1.30 -4.54 -12.91
C ASN A 91 2.21 -4.13 -14.07
N ARG A 92 3.49 -3.93 -13.78
CA ARG A 92 4.52 -3.73 -14.81
C ARG A 92 5.05 -5.10 -15.25
N THR A 93 5.14 -5.27 -16.55
CA THR A 93 5.74 -6.43 -17.23
C THR A 93 7.05 -6.01 -17.91
N PRO A 94 7.99 -6.93 -18.17
CA PRO A 94 9.22 -6.64 -18.92
C PRO A 94 8.92 -6.09 -20.31
N THR A 95 7.96 -6.68 -21.02
CA THR A 95 7.50 -6.25 -22.34
C THR A 95 5.97 -6.14 -22.40
N THR A 96 5.45 -5.61 -23.48
CA THR A 96 4.02 -5.60 -23.81
C THR A 96 3.68 -6.65 -24.88
N VAL A 97 4.59 -7.59 -25.15
CA VAL A 97 4.38 -8.64 -26.14
C VAL A 97 3.31 -9.61 -25.65
N GLU A 98 2.35 -9.87 -26.51
CA GLU A 98 1.26 -10.81 -26.31
C GLU A 98 1.32 -11.90 -27.36
N LEU A 99 1.25 -13.15 -26.96
CA LEU A 99 1.06 -14.29 -27.84
C LEU A 99 -0.42 -14.70 -27.84
N ALA A 100 -1.06 -14.63 -28.98
CA ALA A 100 -2.41 -15.15 -29.18
C ALA A 100 -2.37 -16.33 -30.13
N ASP A 101 -2.79 -17.51 -29.69
CA ASP A 101 -2.94 -18.71 -30.50
C ASP A 101 -4.31 -19.40 -30.26
N SER A 102 -4.54 -20.54 -30.87
CA SER A 102 -5.80 -21.25 -30.74
C SER A 102 -6.12 -21.79 -29.34
N ARG A 103 -5.14 -21.75 -28.41
CA ARG A 103 -5.25 -22.26 -27.03
C ARG A 103 -5.50 -21.16 -26.03
N ALA A 104 -4.83 -20.01 -26.17
CA ALA A 104 -4.90 -18.94 -25.20
C ALA A 104 -4.33 -17.63 -25.75
N VAL A 105 -4.59 -16.55 -25.00
CA VAL A 105 -3.84 -15.30 -25.07
C VAL A 105 -2.94 -15.24 -23.83
N SER A 106 -1.64 -15.02 -24.02
CA SER A 106 -0.64 -15.00 -22.94
C SER A 106 0.39 -13.89 -23.16
N GLY A 107 0.93 -13.38 -22.08
CA GLY A 107 1.93 -12.33 -22.09
C GLY A 107 2.96 -12.51 -20.96
N ASP A 108 3.85 -11.56 -20.83
CA ASP A 108 4.86 -11.57 -19.77
C ASP A 108 4.24 -11.54 -18.38
N LYS A 109 4.87 -12.26 -17.46
CA LYS A 109 4.56 -12.15 -16.03
C LYS A 109 4.97 -10.77 -15.50
N PRO A 110 4.33 -10.27 -14.43
CA PRO A 110 4.81 -9.09 -13.71
C PRO A 110 6.28 -9.23 -13.30
N LEU A 111 6.98 -8.09 -13.18
CA LEU A 111 8.35 -8.05 -12.68
C LEU A 111 8.48 -8.88 -11.40
N HIS A 112 9.58 -9.59 -11.25
CA HIS A 112 9.71 -10.60 -10.19
C HIS A 112 9.75 -10.00 -8.78
N PHE A 113 10.47 -8.88 -8.59
CA PHE A 113 10.79 -8.39 -7.27
C PHE A 113 10.67 -6.86 -7.14
N PHE A 114 10.55 -6.38 -5.90
CA PHE A 114 10.31 -4.96 -5.63
C PHE A 114 11.45 -4.04 -6.12
N LEU A 115 12.70 -4.50 -6.13
CA LEU A 115 13.83 -3.70 -6.60
C LEU A 115 13.67 -3.32 -8.08
N GLU A 116 13.26 -4.29 -8.91
CA GLU A 116 12.97 -4.05 -10.33
C GLU A 116 11.74 -3.16 -10.49
N ARG A 117 10.68 -3.50 -9.76
CA ARG A 117 9.39 -2.79 -9.83
C ARG A 117 9.49 -1.32 -9.44
N TYR A 118 10.33 -0.99 -8.47
CA TYR A 118 10.44 0.35 -7.91
C TYR A 118 11.69 1.12 -8.32
N ALA A 119 12.53 0.62 -9.23
CA ALA A 119 13.76 1.30 -9.64
C ALA A 119 13.52 2.76 -10.06
N GLU A 120 12.50 3.00 -10.91
CA GLU A 120 12.12 4.35 -11.32
C GLU A 120 11.51 5.17 -10.18
N ALA A 121 10.74 4.55 -9.30
CA ALA A 121 10.13 5.25 -8.17
C ALA A 121 11.19 5.73 -7.17
N TYR A 122 12.22 4.94 -6.89
CA TYR A 122 13.34 5.36 -6.05
C TYR A 122 14.13 6.51 -6.67
N ARG A 123 14.33 6.46 -8.00
CA ARG A 123 14.97 7.58 -8.69
C ARG A 123 14.13 8.85 -8.62
N ALA A 124 12.83 8.74 -8.90
CA ALA A 124 11.91 9.87 -8.87
C ALA A 124 11.80 10.49 -7.45
N GLU A 125 11.80 9.65 -6.41
CA GLU A 125 11.81 10.11 -5.02
C GLU A 125 13.06 10.95 -4.72
N LEU A 126 14.25 10.46 -5.10
CA LEU A 126 15.50 11.18 -4.90
C LEU A 126 15.55 12.49 -5.70
N VAL A 127 15.13 12.47 -6.95
CA VAL A 127 15.08 13.68 -7.80
C VAL A 127 14.14 14.71 -7.17
N ALA A 128 12.92 14.31 -6.79
CA ALA A 128 11.95 15.22 -6.18
C ALA A 128 12.46 15.83 -4.86
N PHE A 129 13.22 15.08 -4.07
CA PHE A 129 13.86 15.57 -2.86
C PHE A 129 14.94 16.61 -3.17
N LEU A 130 15.85 16.30 -4.12
CA LEU A 130 16.94 17.21 -4.50
C LEU A 130 16.42 18.48 -5.14
N ASP A 131 15.41 18.42 -6.00
CA ASP A 131 14.77 19.58 -6.61
C ASP A 131 14.12 20.48 -5.56
N ALA A 132 13.38 19.89 -4.61
CA ALA A 132 12.77 20.64 -3.51
C ALA A 132 13.83 21.35 -2.65
N LEU A 133 14.97 20.68 -2.40
CA LEU A 133 16.09 21.27 -1.66
C LEU A 133 16.75 22.41 -2.44
N ALA A 134 17.05 22.21 -3.73
CA ALA A 134 17.68 23.20 -4.57
C ALA A 134 16.85 24.48 -4.77
N GLU A 135 15.51 24.29 -4.87
CA GLU A 135 14.57 25.40 -5.07
C GLU A 135 14.01 25.95 -3.74
N ASN A 136 14.49 25.48 -2.59
CA ASN A 136 14.02 25.85 -1.26
C ASN A 136 12.48 25.74 -1.11
N ARG A 137 11.90 24.67 -1.71
CA ARG A 137 10.48 24.33 -1.64
C ARG A 137 10.20 23.35 -0.49
N PRO A 138 8.98 23.32 0.03
CA PRO A 138 8.55 22.25 0.94
C PRO A 138 8.76 20.87 0.33
N MET A 139 9.20 19.92 1.15
CA MET A 139 9.35 18.53 0.73
C MET A 139 8.00 17.93 0.31
N PRO A 140 7.93 17.20 -0.82
CA PRO A 140 6.69 16.57 -1.28
C PRO A 140 6.09 15.57 -0.28
N VAL A 141 6.96 14.94 0.52
CA VAL A 141 6.60 14.00 1.59
C VAL A 141 7.41 14.36 2.83
N GLY A 142 6.72 14.68 3.93
CA GLY A 142 7.34 15.10 5.18
C GLY A 142 7.23 14.06 6.30
N ALA A 143 7.81 14.41 7.45
CA ALA A 143 7.77 13.56 8.64
C ALA A 143 6.34 13.26 9.11
N GLU A 144 5.41 14.21 8.93
CA GLU A 144 4.00 14.03 9.30
C GLU A 144 3.32 12.96 8.43
N ASP A 145 3.66 12.86 7.15
CA ASP A 145 3.14 11.82 6.27
C ASP A 145 3.58 10.42 6.73
N GLY A 146 4.85 10.30 7.13
CA GLY A 146 5.36 9.07 7.71
C GLY A 146 4.67 8.73 9.04
N ARG A 147 4.45 9.72 9.89
CA ARG A 147 3.76 9.56 11.18
C ARG A 147 2.31 9.13 10.98
N GLN A 148 1.56 9.75 10.08
CA GLN A 148 0.16 9.39 9.81
C GLN A 148 0.03 7.99 9.22
N ALA A 149 0.93 7.59 8.33
CA ALA A 149 0.95 6.21 7.83
C ALA A 149 1.17 5.19 8.97
N LEU A 150 1.99 5.52 9.97
CA LEU A 150 2.19 4.69 11.16
C LEU A 150 0.94 4.64 12.05
N VAL A 151 0.30 5.78 12.29
CA VAL A 151 -0.97 5.85 13.06
C VAL A 151 -2.04 4.95 12.46
N LEU A 152 -2.19 4.97 11.13
CA LEU A 152 -3.12 4.07 10.42
C LEU A 152 -2.73 2.60 10.57
N ALA A 153 -1.44 2.28 10.49
CA ALA A 153 -0.95 0.92 10.67
C ALA A 153 -1.22 0.39 12.10
N GLU A 154 -1.04 1.23 13.12
CA GLU A 154 -1.35 0.89 14.51
C GLU A 154 -2.86 0.73 14.74
N ALA A 155 -3.69 1.59 14.13
CA ALA A 155 -5.14 1.46 14.16
C ALA A 155 -5.60 0.16 13.49
N ALA A 156 -5.01 -0.21 12.35
CA ALA A 156 -5.27 -1.48 11.69
C ALA A 156 -4.89 -2.69 12.55
N LEU A 157 -3.75 -2.63 13.25
CA LEU A 157 -3.35 -3.67 14.19
C LEU A 157 -4.31 -3.80 15.38
N LYS A 158 -4.78 -2.68 15.93
CA LYS A 158 -5.80 -2.67 17.00
C LYS A 158 -7.11 -3.27 16.49
N SER A 159 -7.54 -2.91 15.28
CA SER A 159 -8.73 -3.45 14.64
C SER A 159 -8.64 -4.96 14.44
N LEU A 160 -7.52 -5.44 13.90
CA LEU A 160 -7.25 -6.87 13.71
C LEU A 160 -7.37 -7.65 15.03
N LYS A 161 -6.77 -7.13 16.11
CA LYS A 161 -6.81 -7.79 17.43
C LYS A 161 -8.18 -7.77 18.09
N SER A 162 -8.96 -6.70 17.89
CA SER A 162 -10.28 -6.54 18.51
C SER A 162 -11.42 -7.11 17.67
N GLY A 163 -11.21 -7.36 16.38
CA GLY A 163 -12.25 -7.72 15.42
C GLY A 163 -13.25 -6.59 15.13
N LYS A 164 -12.95 -5.34 15.53
CA LYS A 164 -13.86 -4.18 15.41
C LYS A 164 -13.22 -3.02 14.68
N PRO A 165 -14.01 -2.15 14.01
CA PRO A 165 -13.51 -0.88 13.51
C PRO A 165 -12.89 -0.02 14.62
N VAL A 166 -11.82 0.70 14.28
CA VAL A 166 -11.09 1.58 15.19
C VAL A 166 -11.09 3.01 14.64
N LYS A 167 -11.45 3.97 15.50
CA LYS A 167 -11.35 5.39 15.16
C LYS A 167 -9.88 5.83 15.14
N VAL A 168 -9.52 6.62 14.13
CA VAL A 168 -8.19 7.18 13.97
C VAL A 168 -8.17 8.58 14.58
N PRO A 169 -7.19 8.90 15.45
CA PRO A 169 -7.02 10.24 15.97
C PRO A 169 -6.77 11.26 14.85
N ALA A 170 -7.35 12.45 14.99
CA ALA A 170 -7.09 13.53 14.04
C ALA A 170 -5.59 13.87 13.98
N PRO A 171 -5.07 14.30 12.79
CA PRO A 171 -3.70 14.77 12.67
C PRO A 171 -3.39 15.86 13.70
N ARG A 172 -2.18 15.84 14.27
CA ARG A 172 -1.74 16.97 15.08
C ARG A 172 -1.52 18.17 14.16
N ARG A 173 -2.14 19.30 14.45
CA ARG A 173 -1.82 20.56 13.75
C ARG A 173 -0.35 20.88 14.02
N PRO A 174 0.45 21.23 13.00
CA PRO A 174 1.78 21.74 13.25
C PRO A 174 1.68 22.98 14.15
N ARG A 175 2.54 23.07 15.15
CA ARG A 175 2.68 24.26 15.98
C ARG A 175 3.42 25.34 15.22
#